data_6b427393d7b36627c84b42e7d53dacdc
#
_entry.id   6b427393d7b36627c84b42e7d53dacdc
#
_cell.length_a   1.000
_cell.length_b   1.000
_cell.length_c   1.000
_cell.angle_alpha   90.00
_cell.angle_beta   90.00
_cell.angle_gamma   90.00
#
_symmetry.space_group_name_H-M   'P 1'
#
loop_
_entity.id
_entity.type
_entity.pdbx_description
1 polymer ?
#
loop_
_entity_poly.entity_id
_entity_poly.type
_entity_poly.pdbx_seq_one_letter_code
_entity_poly.pdbx_strand_id
1 'polypeptide(L)'
;MRYTYVRQHDTTDCAAACLAMVCLHYKKEVTITRLRDMMGTDLKGTNLVGLQKAANELGFTTAAVRVDRENFLSDFSLPCIAQVITDQGLAHFVVVFKKTTIKDDGERRRHMLKEAEAAKEDEKNGKKHKCKDYVVIGDPGSELKKISLDEFYKNFTGVQGR
;
A
#
# COMPACT_ATOMS: atom_id res chain seq x y z
N MET A 1 -3.31 18.63 -1.91
CA MET A 1 -2.01 18.10 -1.46
C MET A 1 -1.32 17.41 -2.63
N ARG A 2 -0.05 17.71 -2.82
CA ARG A 2 0.72 17.10 -3.90
C ARG A 2 1.48 15.88 -3.35
N TYR A 3 1.32 14.73 -4.01
CA TYR A 3 2.01 13.50 -3.63
C TYR A 3 3.35 13.36 -4.35
N THR A 4 4.33 12.74 -3.69
CA THR A 4 5.68 12.56 -4.22
C THR A 4 5.78 11.22 -4.95
N TYR A 5 5.49 11.20 -6.24
CA TYR A 5 5.52 9.99 -7.04
C TYR A 5 6.87 9.77 -7.72
N VAL A 6 7.38 8.54 -7.66
CA VAL A 6 8.62 8.10 -8.32
C VAL A 6 8.34 6.80 -9.07
N ARG A 7 8.68 6.79 -10.35
CA ARG A 7 8.53 5.59 -11.19
C ARG A 7 9.76 4.69 -11.06
N GLN A 8 9.56 3.38 -11.01
CA GLN A 8 10.67 2.43 -10.98
C GLN A 8 11.41 2.42 -12.32
N HIS A 9 12.71 2.08 -12.28
CA HIS A 9 13.55 2.03 -13.47
C HIS A 9 13.43 0.68 -14.18
N ASP A 10 13.36 -0.42 -13.43
CA ASP A 10 13.14 -1.74 -13.97
C ASP A 10 12.25 -2.58 -13.05
N THR A 11 11.96 -3.82 -13.45
CA THR A 11 10.99 -4.66 -12.74
C THR A 11 11.40 -5.04 -11.30
N THR A 12 12.68 -4.92 -10.96
CA THR A 12 13.19 -5.24 -9.63
C THR A 12 13.23 -4.03 -8.69
N ASP A 13 12.87 -2.86 -9.17
CA ASP A 13 13.03 -1.59 -8.45
C ASP A 13 11.80 -1.14 -7.66
N CYS A 14 10.75 -1.93 -7.59
CA CYS A 14 9.50 -1.47 -6.96
C CYS A 14 9.69 -1.03 -5.50
N ALA A 15 10.43 -1.80 -4.70
CA ALA A 15 10.68 -1.45 -3.30
C ALA A 15 11.54 -0.19 -3.18
N ALA A 16 12.58 -0.07 -4.01
CA ALA A 16 13.45 1.10 -4.00
C ALA A 16 12.68 2.36 -4.40
N ALA A 17 11.85 2.29 -5.44
CA ALA A 17 11.01 3.41 -5.87
C ALA A 17 10.00 3.80 -4.78
N CYS A 18 9.39 2.83 -4.10
CA CYS A 18 8.48 3.10 -2.99
C CYS A 18 9.20 3.82 -1.83
N LEU A 19 10.38 3.36 -1.45
CA LEU A 19 11.14 4.03 -0.40
C LEU A 19 11.59 5.43 -0.83
N ALA A 20 11.93 5.62 -2.11
CA ALA A 20 12.23 6.94 -2.66
C ALA A 20 11.05 7.90 -2.53
N MET A 21 9.82 7.42 -2.81
CA MET A 21 8.61 8.22 -2.62
C MET A 21 8.41 8.64 -1.17
N VAL A 22 8.61 7.71 -0.23
CA VAL A 22 8.50 8.00 1.20
C VAL A 22 9.58 9.01 1.62
N CYS A 23 10.80 8.82 1.17
CA CYS A 23 11.90 9.75 1.46
C CYS A 23 11.57 11.17 0.98
N LEU A 24 11.07 11.31 -0.25
CA LEU A 24 10.67 12.61 -0.79
C LEU A 24 9.55 13.26 0.02
N HIS A 25 8.61 12.48 0.51
CA HIS A 25 7.56 12.98 1.39
C HIS A 25 8.15 13.67 2.63
N TYR A 26 9.25 13.14 3.16
CA TYR A 26 9.97 13.72 4.29
C TYR A 26 11.13 14.62 3.85
N LYS A 27 11.13 15.07 2.59
CA LYS A 27 12.12 16.00 2.02
C LYS A 27 13.55 15.44 2.01
N LYS A 28 13.66 14.13 1.84
CA LYS A 28 14.96 13.46 1.66
C LYS A 28 15.06 12.97 0.22
N GLU A 29 16.08 13.41 -0.49
CA GLU A 29 16.34 12.91 -1.84
C GLU A 29 17.35 11.77 -1.79
N VAL A 30 16.92 10.57 -2.18
CA VAL A 30 17.79 9.40 -2.29
C VAL A 30 17.49 8.74 -3.63
N THR A 31 18.53 8.43 -4.39
CA THR A 31 18.35 7.80 -5.71
C THR A 31 17.90 6.35 -5.59
N ILE A 32 17.17 5.87 -6.59
CA ILE A 32 16.77 4.47 -6.66
C ILE A 32 17.99 3.56 -6.62
N THR A 33 19.04 3.90 -7.35
CA THR A 33 20.29 3.12 -7.38
C THR A 33 20.91 2.95 -5.99
N ARG A 34 20.98 4.03 -5.23
CA ARG A 34 21.51 3.97 -3.86
C ARG A 34 20.61 3.13 -2.95
N LEU A 35 19.32 3.28 -3.08
CA LEU A 35 18.35 2.50 -2.28
C LEU A 35 18.45 1.00 -2.60
N ARG A 36 18.61 0.65 -3.87
CA ARG A 36 18.84 -0.75 -4.27
C ARG A 36 20.04 -1.35 -3.56
N ASP A 37 21.14 -0.60 -3.54
CA ASP A 37 22.37 -1.06 -2.88
C ASP A 37 22.14 -1.25 -1.38
N MET A 38 21.48 -0.31 -0.74
CA MET A 38 21.15 -0.39 0.69
C MET A 38 20.24 -1.57 1.02
N MET A 39 19.32 -1.91 0.13
CA MET A 39 18.35 -3.01 0.31
C MET A 39 18.94 -4.38 -0.02
N GLY A 40 20.05 -4.44 -0.72
CA GLY A 40 20.58 -5.68 -1.25
C GLY A 40 19.70 -6.26 -2.37
N THR A 41 19.09 -5.38 -3.17
CA THR A 41 18.24 -5.78 -4.30
C THR A 41 19.04 -6.54 -5.35
N ASP A 42 18.53 -7.66 -5.79
CA ASP A 42 19.12 -8.51 -6.83
C ASP A 42 18.14 -8.67 -8.00
N LEU A 43 18.40 -9.65 -8.88
CA LEU A 43 17.56 -9.94 -10.04
C LEU A 43 16.14 -10.40 -9.68
N LYS A 44 15.93 -10.85 -8.45
CA LYS A 44 14.62 -11.26 -7.94
C LYS A 44 13.87 -10.13 -7.24
N GLY A 45 14.50 -8.98 -7.11
CA GLY A 45 13.94 -7.83 -6.41
C GLY A 45 14.33 -7.78 -4.93
N THR A 46 13.59 -6.98 -4.16
CA THR A 46 13.84 -6.75 -2.75
C THR A 46 12.78 -7.44 -1.91
N ASN A 47 13.17 -8.05 -0.81
CA ASN A 47 12.23 -8.59 0.18
C ASN A 47 11.95 -7.53 1.27
N LEU A 48 11.00 -7.85 2.15
CA LEU A 48 10.60 -6.95 3.23
C LEU A 48 11.74 -6.65 4.21
N VAL A 49 12.59 -7.63 4.48
CA VAL A 49 13.74 -7.46 5.40
C VAL A 49 14.72 -6.42 4.86
N GLY A 50 15.05 -6.51 3.57
CA GLY A 50 15.92 -5.53 2.91
C GLY A 50 15.33 -4.13 2.91
N LEU A 51 14.02 -4.02 2.68
CA LEU A 51 13.28 -2.76 2.70
C LEU A 51 13.36 -2.12 4.10
N GLN A 52 13.09 -2.88 5.16
CA GLN A 52 13.16 -2.39 6.53
C GLN A 52 14.58 -1.96 6.91
N LYS A 53 15.58 -2.75 6.52
CA LYS A 53 16.98 -2.43 6.77
C LYS A 53 17.35 -1.07 6.19
N ALA A 54 17.03 -0.85 4.91
CA ALA A 54 17.33 0.42 4.25
C ALA A 54 16.59 1.59 4.90
N ALA A 55 15.31 1.42 5.22
CA ALA A 55 14.52 2.46 5.89
C ALA A 55 15.11 2.81 7.26
N ASN A 56 15.51 1.82 8.05
CA ASN A 56 16.13 2.05 9.36
C ASN A 56 17.47 2.78 9.23
N GLU A 57 18.28 2.44 8.23
CA GLU A 57 19.54 3.12 7.95
C GLU A 57 19.34 4.59 7.58
N LEU A 58 18.20 4.91 6.98
CA LEU A 58 17.83 6.29 6.62
C LEU A 58 17.23 7.07 7.80
N GLY A 59 17.11 6.45 8.96
CA GLY A 59 16.60 7.10 10.16
C GLY A 59 15.11 6.91 10.43
N PHE A 60 14.42 6.10 9.64
CA PHE A 60 13.01 5.78 9.90
C PHE A 60 12.89 4.71 10.97
N THR A 61 11.87 4.84 11.81
CA THR A 61 11.43 3.76 12.69
C THR A 61 10.39 2.96 11.89
N THR A 62 10.61 1.67 11.74
CA THR A 62 9.76 0.83 10.90
C THR A 62 9.12 -0.31 11.69
N ALA A 63 7.93 -0.71 11.26
CA ALA A 63 7.25 -1.90 11.74
C ALA A 63 6.57 -2.57 10.55
N ALA A 64 6.79 -3.86 10.40
CA ALA A 64 6.10 -4.66 9.39
C ALA A 64 4.94 -5.37 10.07
N VAL A 65 3.73 -5.10 9.62
CA VAL A 65 2.51 -5.65 10.21
C VAL A 65 1.61 -6.22 9.11
N ARG A 66 0.77 -7.15 9.51
CA ARG A 66 -0.31 -7.65 8.65
C ARG A 66 -1.60 -7.06 9.18
N VAL A 67 -2.39 -6.48 8.30
CA VAL A 67 -3.65 -5.86 8.68
C VAL A 67 -4.78 -6.42 7.82
N ASP A 68 -5.92 -6.69 8.45
CA ASP A 68 -7.12 -7.03 7.72
C ASP A 68 -7.80 -5.74 7.22
N ARG A 69 -8.89 -5.89 6.49
CA ARG A 69 -9.59 -4.74 5.91
C ARG A 69 -10.09 -3.77 6.98
N GLU A 70 -10.62 -4.28 8.09
CA GLU A 70 -11.10 -3.44 9.19
C GLU A 70 -9.97 -2.62 9.78
N ASN A 71 -8.86 -3.26 10.10
CA ASN A 71 -7.71 -2.58 10.69
C ASN A 71 -6.99 -1.64 9.70
N PHE A 72 -7.09 -1.92 8.40
CA PHE A 72 -6.58 -0.99 7.39
C PHE A 72 -7.30 0.35 7.42
N LEU A 73 -8.56 0.38 7.83
CA LEU A 73 -9.32 1.62 7.99
C LEU A 73 -8.95 2.38 9.27
N SER A 74 -8.16 1.80 10.16
CA SER A 74 -7.72 2.49 11.38
C SER A 74 -6.74 3.62 11.07
N ASP A 75 -6.51 4.47 12.05
CA ASP A 75 -5.57 5.58 11.92
C ASP A 75 -4.14 5.07 12.17
N PHE A 76 -3.32 5.09 11.16
CA PHE A 76 -1.89 4.77 11.26
C PHE A 76 -1.07 5.71 10.37
N SER A 77 0.24 5.71 10.57
CA SER A 77 1.12 6.67 9.88
C SER A 77 1.13 6.47 8.36
N LEU A 78 0.96 7.55 7.63
CA LEU A 78 1.05 7.60 6.17
C LEU A 78 2.14 8.60 5.76
N PRO A 79 2.83 8.41 4.66
CA PRO A 79 2.69 7.28 3.74
C PRO A 79 3.23 5.98 4.31
N CYS A 80 2.70 4.87 3.87
CA CYS A 80 3.23 3.55 4.19
C CYS A 80 3.45 2.75 2.91
N ILE A 81 4.25 1.70 3.01
CA ILE A 81 4.53 0.80 1.88
C ILE A 81 3.73 -0.48 2.08
N ALA A 82 2.99 -0.89 1.06
CA ALA A 82 2.18 -2.10 1.09
C ALA A 82 2.66 -3.09 0.04
N GLN A 83 2.67 -4.36 0.41
CA GLN A 83 2.95 -5.44 -0.53
C GLN A 83 1.64 -5.93 -1.15
N VAL A 84 1.61 -6.01 -2.46
CA VAL A 84 0.47 -6.49 -3.24
C VAL A 84 0.92 -7.64 -4.15
N ILE A 85 -0.04 -8.40 -4.68
CA ILE A 85 0.24 -9.38 -5.73
C ILE A 85 -0.35 -8.86 -7.03
N THR A 86 0.45 -8.86 -8.09
CA THR A 86 -0.01 -8.45 -9.42
C THR A 86 -0.92 -9.52 -10.04
N ASP A 87 -1.58 -9.16 -11.14
CA ASP A 87 -2.43 -10.10 -11.88
C ASP A 87 -1.66 -11.33 -12.38
N GLN A 88 -0.34 -11.19 -12.55
CA GLN A 88 0.52 -12.30 -12.92
C GLN A 88 1.03 -13.12 -11.74
N GLY A 89 0.54 -12.84 -10.53
CA GLY A 89 0.95 -13.55 -9.32
C GLY A 89 2.30 -13.13 -8.74
N LEU A 90 2.83 -11.99 -9.16
CA LEU A 90 4.13 -11.50 -8.69
C LEU A 90 3.96 -10.55 -7.50
N ALA A 91 4.86 -10.66 -6.53
CA ALA A 91 4.91 -9.73 -5.40
C ALA A 91 5.35 -8.36 -5.90
N HIS A 92 4.68 -7.32 -5.44
CA HIS A 92 4.93 -5.93 -5.84
C HIS A 92 4.71 -5.02 -4.64
N PHE A 93 5.42 -3.89 -4.59
CA PHE A 93 5.25 -2.90 -3.54
C PHE A 93 4.64 -1.63 -4.11
N VAL A 94 3.74 -1.03 -3.34
CA VAL A 94 3.14 0.28 -3.64
C VAL A 94 3.17 1.16 -2.41
N VAL A 95 3.07 2.48 -2.60
CA VAL A 95 2.97 3.43 -1.49
C VAL A 95 1.50 3.81 -1.30
N VAL A 96 1.03 3.75 -0.06
CA VAL A 96 -0.28 4.26 0.33
C VAL A 96 -0.08 5.68 0.86
N PHE A 97 -0.60 6.66 0.14
CA PHE A 97 -0.50 8.08 0.52
C PHE A 97 -1.69 8.57 1.33
N LYS A 98 -2.87 8.08 1.01
CA LYS A 98 -4.11 8.49 1.65
C LYS A 98 -5.13 7.36 1.55
N LYS A 99 -6.04 7.31 2.50
CA LYS A 99 -7.10 6.29 2.53
C LYS A 99 -8.27 6.76 3.37
N THR A 100 -9.41 6.06 3.27
CA THR A 100 -10.50 6.22 4.22
C THR A 100 -9.99 5.81 5.62
N THR A 101 -10.19 6.68 6.60
CA THR A 101 -9.74 6.45 7.98
C THR A 101 -10.90 6.62 8.95
N ILE A 102 -11.09 5.65 9.81
CA ILE A 102 -12.11 5.65 10.86
C ILE A 102 -11.40 5.33 12.17
N LYS A 103 -11.22 6.33 13.02
CA LYS A 103 -10.40 6.21 14.22
C LYS A 103 -11.04 5.36 15.32
N ASP A 104 -12.35 5.50 15.52
CA ASP A 104 -13.08 4.78 16.56
C ASP A 104 -13.33 3.32 16.15
N ASP A 105 -12.95 2.40 17.04
CA ASP A 105 -13.09 0.95 16.78
C ASP A 105 -14.55 0.53 16.59
N GLY A 106 -15.44 1.05 17.40
CA GLY A 106 -16.87 0.74 17.31
C GLY A 106 -17.50 1.25 16.01
N GLU A 107 -17.14 2.48 15.60
CA GLU A 107 -17.59 3.06 14.34
C GLU A 107 -17.05 2.27 13.17
N ARG A 108 -15.80 1.84 13.22
CA ARG A 108 -15.16 1.06 12.18
C ARG A 108 -15.85 -0.28 11.99
N ARG A 109 -16.18 -0.95 13.08
CA ARG A 109 -16.92 -2.22 13.05
C ARG A 109 -18.30 -2.05 12.46
N ARG A 110 -19.04 -1.02 12.87
CA ARG A 110 -20.37 -0.70 12.31
C ARG A 110 -20.29 -0.39 10.82
N HIS A 111 -19.26 0.37 10.42
CA HIS A 111 -19.02 0.69 9.02
C HIS A 111 -18.80 -0.57 8.18
N MET A 112 -17.97 -1.50 8.67
CA MET A 112 -17.71 -2.76 7.97
C MET A 112 -18.97 -3.61 7.83
N LEU A 113 -19.81 -3.67 8.85
CA LEU A 113 -21.08 -4.39 8.79
C LEU A 113 -22.05 -3.76 7.78
N LYS A 114 -22.15 -2.44 7.75
CA LYS A 114 -22.96 -1.70 6.79
C LYS A 114 -22.53 -1.96 5.34
N GLU A 115 -21.23 -1.91 5.11
CA GLU A 115 -20.66 -2.17 3.78
C GLU A 115 -20.95 -3.60 3.32
N ALA A 116 -20.80 -4.58 4.22
CA ALA A 116 -21.10 -5.97 3.92
C ALA A 116 -22.57 -6.19 3.59
N GLU A 117 -23.47 -5.56 4.34
CA GLU A 117 -24.92 -5.62 4.08
C GLU A 117 -25.28 -4.96 2.75
N ALA A 118 -24.70 -3.78 2.47
CA ALA A 118 -24.93 -3.08 1.21
C ALA A 118 -24.44 -3.88 0.01
N ALA A 119 -23.29 -4.55 0.14
CA ALA A 119 -22.77 -5.41 -0.92
C ALA A 119 -23.69 -6.60 -1.20
N LYS A 120 -24.23 -7.24 -0.16
CA LYS A 120 -25.18 -8.34 -0.29
C LYS A 120 -26.49 -7.91 -0.93
N GLU A 121 -27.00 -6.75 -0.54
CA GLU A 121 -28.22 -6.16 -1.12
C GLU A 121 -28.04 -5.91 -2.62
N ASP A 122 -26.91 -5.28 -2.99
CA ASP A 122 -26.61 -4.99 -4.39
C ASP A 122 -26.50 -6.28 -5.22
N GLU A 123 -25.83 -7.30 -4.69
CA GLU A 123 -25.71 -8.62 -5.34
C GLU A 123 -27.09 -9.25 -5.55
N LYS A 124 -27.94 -9.21 -4.53
CA LYS A 124 -29.31 -9.74 -4.61
C LYS A 124 -30.14 -9.05 -5.69
N ASN A 125 -29.90 -7.75 -5.91
CA ASN A 125 -30.60 -6.95 -6.91
C ASN A 125 -29.93 -6.96 -8.28
N GLY A 126 -28.90 -7.78 -8.47
CA GLY A 126 -28.15 -7.86 -9.72
C GLY A 126 -27.29 -6.64 -10.01
N LYS A 127 -27.00 -5.84 -9.00
CA LYS A 127 -26.18 -4.62 -9.14
C LYS A 127 -24.76 -4.89 -8.67
N LYS A 128 -23.81 -4.24 -9.34
CA LYS A 128 -22.42 -4.22 -8.88
C LYS A 128 -22.29 -3.28 -7.69
N HIS A 129 -21.78 -3.79 -6.57
CA HIS A 129 -21.54 -2.96 -5.38
C HIS A 129 -20.47 -1.90 -5.66
N LYS A 130 -20.79 -0.67 -5.31
CA LYS A 130 -19.85 0.46 -5.42
C LYS A 130 -19.32 0.80 -4.03
N CYS A 131 -18.10 0.39 -3.77
CA CYS A 131 -17.41 0.70 -2.52
C CYS A 131 -17.04 2.20 -2.47
N LYS A 132 -17.43 2.86 -1.38
CA LYS A 132 -17.12 4.29 -1.17
C LYS A 132 -15.77 4.50 -0.50
N ASP A 133 -15.25 3.49 0.15
CA ASP A 133 -13.93 3.55 0.76
C ASP A 133 -12.87 3.56 -0.33
N TYR A 134 -11.83 4.34 -0.14
CA TYR A 134 -10.81 4.58 -1.16
C TYR A 134 -9.40 4.49 -0.58
N VAL A 135 -8.46 4.36 -1.48
CA VAL A 135 -7.03 4.46 -1.19
C VAL A 135 -6.34 5.19 -2.35
N VAL A 136 -5.43 6.10 -2.02
CA VAL A 136 -4.57 6.75 -3.02
C VAL A 136 -3.21 6.07 -2.95
N ILE A 137 -2.84 5.42 -4.04
CA ILE A 137 -1.57 4.68 -4.11
C ILE A 137 -0.65 5.27 -5.16
N GLY A 138 0.66 5.20 -4.87
CA GLY A 138 1.70 5.40 -5.86
C GLY A 138 2.22 4.02 -6.26
N ASP A 139 1.87 3.58 -7.45
CA ASP A 139 2.37 2.32 -8.01
C ASP A 139 3.59 2.64 -8.86
N PRO A 140 4.80 2.24 -8.42
CA PRO A 140 6.02 2.60 -9.14
C PRO A 140 6.11 1.98 -10.54
N GLY A 141 5.33 0.94 -10.79
CA GLY A 141 5.27 0.30 -12.12
C GLY A 141 4.23 0.89 -13.06
N SER A 142 3.35 1.77 -12.57
CA SER A 142 2.30 2.36 -13.40
C SER A 142 2.11 3.85 -13.13
N GLU A 143 1.35 4.21 -12.11
CA GLU A 143 0.97 5.62 -11.87
C GLU A 143 0.55 5.88 -10.43
N LEU A 144 0.40 7.15 -10.11
CA LEU A 144 -0.31 7.61 -8.92
C LEU A 144 -1.81 7.56 -9.23
N LYS A 145 -2.58 6.84 -8.42
CA LYS A 145 -4.01 6.66 -8.69
C LYS A 145 -4.83 6.53 -7.41
N LYS A 146 -6.10 6.90 -7.51
CA LYS A 146 -7.10 6.69 -6.47
C LYS A 146 -7.99 5.52 -6.91
N ILE A 147 -8.06 4.49 -6.08
CA ILE A 147 -8.88 3.30 -6.35
C ILE A 147 -9.79 3.00 -5.17
N SER A 148 -10.81 2.19 -5.39
CA SER A 148 -11.65 1.72 -4.30
C SER A 148 -10.88 0.76 -3.40
N LEU A 149 -11.30 0.69 -2.15
CA LEU A 149 -10.73 -0.26 -1.21
C LEU A 149 -10.98 -1.72 -1.66
N ASP A 150 -12.11 -1.99 -2.30
CA ASP A 150 -12.41 -3.31 -2.87
C ASP A 150 -11.39 -3.71 -3.93
N GLU A 151 -11.06 -2.80 -4.84
CA GLU A 151 -10.04 -3.05 -5.86
C GLU A 151 -8.67 -3.27 -5.25
N PHE A 152 -8.30 -2.46 -4.28
CA PHE A 152 -7.02 -2.58 -3.58
C PHE A 152 -6.88 -3.96 -2.91
N TYR A 153 -7.92 -4.43 -2.22
CA TYR A 153 -7.88 -5.70 -1.49
C TYR A 153 -7.88 -6.94 -2.38
N LYS A 154 -8.28 -6.84 -3.64
CA LYS A 154 -8.12 -7.96 -4.58
C LYS A 154 -6.66 -8.35 -4.72
N ASN A 155 -5.77 -7.39 -4.62
CA ASN A 155 -4.33 -7.58 -4.86
C ASN A 155 -3.47 -7.48 -3.58
N PHE A 156 -4.09 -7.16 -2.45
CA PHE A 156 -3.35 -6.93 -1.20
C PHE A 156 -3.14 -8.22 -0.42
N THR A 157 -2.07 -8.93 -0.75
CA THR A 157 -1.80 -10.24 -0.13
C THR A 157 -1.10 -10.17 1.21
N GLY A 158 -0.39 -9.10 1.49
CA GLY A 158 0.25 -8.94 2.79
C GLY A 158 -0.73 -8.99 3.95
N VAL A 159 -2.00 -8.81 3.64
CA VAL A 159 -3.11 -8.79 4.60
C VAL A 159 -3.87 -10.11 4.63
N GLN A 160 -3.87 -10.81 3.50
CA GLN A 160 -4.76 -11.96 3.33
C GLN A 160 -4.38 -13.11 4.25
N GLY A 161 -5.17 -13.27 5.30
CA GLY A 161 -5.11 -14.45 6.15
C GLY A 161 -3.77 -14.73 6.82
N ARG A 162 -3.02 -13.73 6.95
CA ARG A 162 -1.70 -13.96 7.51
C ARG A 162 -1.48 -13.24 8.80
#